data_1b8bd97c2d3d6bf7f3bbedd243ddaa3f
#
_entry.id   1b8bd97c2d3d6bf7f3bbedd243ddaa3f
#
_cell.length_a   1.000
_cell.length_b   1.000
_cell.length_c   1.000
_cell.angle_alpha   90.00
_cell.angle_beta   90.00
_cell.angle_gamma   90.00
#
_symmetry.space_group_name_H-M   'P 1'
#
loop_
_entity.id
_entity.type
_entity.pdbx_description
1 polymer ?
#
loop_
_entity_poly.entity_id
_entity_poly.type
_entity_poly.pdbx_seq_one_letter_code
_entity_poly.pdbx_strand_id
1 'polypeptide(L)'
;MEQAEIEVQIALAKIRRTIGSLVGSKLRFKTNLGRCRVHEAEGFIKEVYPHLFVVYFDNGSDSKCVSYTYIDVLTKTVEIYDCQTGSCLFPWIN
;
A
#
# COMPACT_ATOMS: atom_id res chain seq x y z
N MET A 1 -9.53 24.79 -5.32
CA MET A 1 -8.38 24.41 -4.50
C MET A 1 -8.78 23.71 -3.21
N GLU A 2 -9.71 24.26 -2.48
CA GLU A 2 -10.19 23.64 -1.25
C GLU A 2 -10.83 22.27 -1.50
N GLN A 3 -11.57 22.14 -2.61
CA GLN A 3 -12.21 20.87 -2.95
C GLN A 3 -11.17 19.77 -3.23
N ALA A 4 -10.06 20.13 -3.89
CA ALA A 4 -9.01 19.16 -4.19
C ALA A 4 -8.36 18.63 -2.91
N GLU A 5 -8.14 19.50 -1.93
CA GLU A 5 -7.58 19.09 -0.64
C GLU A 5 -8.55 18.18 0.13
N ILE A 6 -9.84 18.50 0.08
CA ILE A 6 -10.86 17.68 0.74
C ILE A 6 -10.92 16.30 0.08
N GLU A 7 -10.86 16.24 -1.25
CA GLU A 7 -10.88 14.97 -1.97
C GLU A 7 -9.65 14.11 -1.64
N VAL A 8 -8.49 14.73 -1.54
CA VAL A 8 -7.26 14.03 -1.14
C VAL A 8 -7.39 13.48 0.28
N GLN A 9 -7.91 14.27 1.20
CA GLN A 9 -8.10 13.83 2.58
C GLN A 9 -9.07 12.67 2.68
N ILE A 10 -10.16 12.71 1.91
CA ILE A 10 -11.13 11.61 1.88
C ILE A 10 -10.48 10.36 1.32
N ALA A 11 -9.71 10.48 0.23
CA ALA A 11 -9.02 9.36 -0.38
C ALA A 11 -8.03 8.73 0.60
N LEU A 12 -7.24 9.55 1.28
CA LEU A 12 -6.27 9.05 2.26
C LEU A 12 -6.96 8.35 3.43
N ALA A 13 -8.10 8.86 3.87
CA ALA A 13 -8.87 8.23 4.94
C ALA A 13 -9.39 6.86 4.51
N LYS A 14 -9.86 6.73 3.27
CA LYS A 14 -10.31 5.45 2.73
C LYS A 14 -9.17 4.45 2.66
N ILE A 15 -8.01 4.88 2.17
CA ILE A 15 -6.84 4.03 2.07
C ILE A 15 -6.43 3.54 3.45
N ARG A 16 -6.34 4.45 4.41
CA ARG A 16 -5.96 4.11 5.78
C ARG A 16 -6.93 3.10 6.40
N ARG A 17 -8.23 3.31 6.20
CA ARG A 17 -9.24 2.41 6.74
C ARG A 17 -9.13 1.01 6.15
N THR A 18 -8.96 0.93 4.83
CA THR A 18 -8.83 -0.34 4.14
C THR A 18 -7.58 -1.09 4.62
N ILE A 19 -6.45 -0.40 4.66
CA ILE A 19 -5.19 -1.00 5.11
C ILE A 19 -5.29 -1.43 6.57
N GLY A 20 -5.93 -0.61 7.41
CA GLY A 20 -6.12 -0.93 8.82
C GLY A 20 -6.93 -2.20 9.04
N SER A 21 -7.87 -2.49 8.15
CA SER A 21 -8.70 -3.71 8.25
C SER A 21 -7.94 -4.95 7.78
N LEU A 22 -6.78 -4.78 7.15
CA LEU A 22 -6.02 -5.87 6.56
C LEU A 22 -4.71 -6.17 7.31
N VAL A 23 -4.56 -5.63 8.51
CA VAL A 23 -3.37 -5.92 9.33
C VAL A 23 -3.27 -7.44 9.55
N GLY A 24 -2.09 -7.98 9.29
CA GLY A 24 -1.84 -9.42 9.39
C GLY A 24 -2.18 -10.21 8.13
N SER A 25 -2.82 -9.57 7.16
CA SER A 25 -3.18 -10.25 5.89
C SER A 25 -2.01 -10.22 4.93
N LYS A 26 -1.83 -11.32 4.20
CA LYS A 26 -0.79 -11.42 3.19
C LYS A 26 -1.28 -10.79 1.89
N LEU A 27 -0.49 -9.88 1.37
CA LEU A 27 -0.82 -9.13 0.16
C LEU A 27 0.39 -9.07 -0.75
N ARG A 28 0.15 -8.72 -2.02
CA ARG A 28 1.23 -8.50 -2.97
C ARG A 28 1.44 -6.99 -3.13
N PHE A 29 2.67 -6.57 -2.99
CA PHE A 29 3.05 -5.17 -3.09
C PHE A 29 3.90 -4.96 -4.32
N LYS A 30 3.48 -4.03 -5.16
CA LYS A 30 4.21 -3.66 -6.37
C LYS A 30 4.71 -2.23 -6.19
N THR A 31 6.02 -2.08 -6.08
CA THR A 31 6.65 -0.78 -5.90
C THR A 31 7.21 -0.29 -7.22
N ASN A 32 6.81 0.89 -7.64
CA ASN A 32 7.29 1.51 -8.87
C ASN A 32 8.49 2.39 -8.52
N LEU A 33 9.67 1.95 -8.93
CA LEU A 33 10.93 2.61 -8.60
C LEU A 33 11.44 3.53 -9.72
N GLY A 34 10.56 3.91 -10.64
CA GLY A 34 10.92 4.75 -11.76
C GLY A 34 10.94 3.98 -13.07
N ARG A 35 11.64 4.50 -14.07
CA ARG A 35 11.64 3.97 -15.44
C ARG A 35 11.85 2.45 -15.48
N CYS A 36 10.82 1.73 -15.90
CA CYS A 36 10.87 0.30 -16.11
C CYS A 36 11.37 -0.51 -14.91
N ARG A 37 11.42 0.10 -13.73
CA ARG A 37 11.84 -0.57 -12.52
C ARG A 37 10.62 -0.82 -11.64
N VAL A 38 10.20 -2.06 -11.62
CA VAL A 38 9.08 -2.49 -10.81
C VAL A 38 9.55 -3.63 -9.92
N HIS A 39 9.30 -3.50 -8.65
CA HIS A 39 9.62 -4.53 -7.67
C HIS A 39 8.33 -5.08 -7.09
N GLU A 40 8.11 -6.37 -7.24
CA GLU A 40 6.95 -7.04 -6.67
C GLU A 40 7.39 -8.02 -5.59
N ALA A 41 6.68 -8.02 -4.47
CA ALA A 41 6.96 -8.95 -3.38
C ALA A 41 5.69 -9.20 -2.60
N GLU A 42 5.60 -10.37 -1.99
CA GLU A 42 4.51 -10.71 -1.08
C GLU A 42 4.94 -10.41 0.34
N GLY A 43 4.03 -9.82 1.11
CA GLY A 43 4.29 -9.51 2.49
C GLY A 43 2.98 -9.32 3.22
N PHE A 44 3.04 -8.93 4.47
CA PHE A 44 1.83 -8.63 5.21
C PHE A 44 1.96 -7.31 5.95
N ILE A 45 0.81 -6.68 6.19
CA ILE A 45 0.77 -5.43 6.92
C ILE A 45 1.01 -5.73 8.40
N LYS A 46 2.09 -5.20 8.93
CA LYS A 46 2.49 -5.46 10.31
C LYS A 46 1.86 -4.45 11.28
N GLU A 47 1.94 -3.17 10.92
CA GLU A 47 1.46 -2.09 11.77
C GLU A 47 0.89 -0.97 10.93
N VAL A 48 -0.04 -0.22 11.51
CA VAL A 48 -0.68 0.91 10.85
C VAL A 48 -0.60 2.12 11.78
N TYR A 49 -0.16 3.24 11.21
CA TYR A 49 -0.02 4.52 11.93
C TYR A 49 -0.83 5.59 11.21
N PRO A 50 -1.04 6.77 11.81
CA PRO A 50 -1.86 7.80 11.19
C PRO A 50 -1.41 8.27 9.80
N HIS A 51 -0.11 8.23 9.51
CA HIS A 51 0.43 8.74 8.25
C HIS A 51 1.16 7.69 7.42
N LEU A 52 1.40 6.51 7.99
CA LEU A 52 2.14 5.46 7.29
C LEU A 52 1.72 4.08 7.79
N PHE A 53 2.15 3.08 7.07
CA PHE A 53 1.98 1.69 7.50
C PHE A 53 3.27 0.92 7.25
N VAL A 54 3.46 -0.14 8.03
CA VAL A 54 4.67 -0.96 7.96
C VAL A 54 4.31 -2.31 7.39
N VAL A 55 5.07 -2.73 6.39
CA VAL A 55 4.91 -4.02 5.72
C VAL A 55 6.11 -4.88 6.05
N TYR A 56 5.84 -6.12 6.39
CA TYR A 56 6.88 -7.12 6.65
C TYR A 56 6.98 -8.06 5.45
N PHE A 57 8.18 -8.10 4.87
CA PHE A 57 8.49 -8.99 3.76
C PHE A 57 9.40 -10.10 4.29
N ASP A 58 8.99 -11.34 4.09
CA ASP A 58 9.77 -12.50 4.49
C ASP A 58 10.14 -13.28 3.24
N ASN A 59 11.42 -13.22 2.87
CA ASN A 59 11.96 -13.90 1.71
C ASN A 59 12.81 -15.11 2.09
N GLY A 60 12.46 -15.77 3.19
CA GLY A 60 13.21 -16.91 3.69
C GLY A 60 14.42 -16.49 4.50
N SER A 61 15.57 -16.37 3.87
CA SER A 61 16.81 -15.97 4.57
C SER A 61 16.88 -14.47 4.85
N ASP A 62 16.13 -13.67 4.10
CA ASP A 62 16.08 -12.21 4.27
C ASP A 62 14.69 -11.76 4.65
N SER A 63 14.57 -11.17 5.83
CA SER A 63 13.32 -10.57 6.27
C SER A 63 13.57 -9.08 6.48
N LYS A 64 12.61 -8.25 6.04
CA LYS A 64 12.74 -6.82 6.23
C LYS A 64 11.39 -6.15 6.42
N CYS A 65 11.40 -5.04 7.15
CA CYS A 65 10.24 -4.17 7.30
C CYS A 65 10.44 -2.94 6.44
N VAL A 66 9.41 -2.56 5.72
CA VAL A 66 9.43 -1.37 4.87
C VAL A 66 8.22 -0.52 5.23
N SER A 67 8.43 0.77 5.41
CA SER A 67 7.31 1.69 5.65
C SER A 67 6.91 2.37 4.35
N TYR A 68 5.61 2.49 4.16
CA TYR A 68 5.03 3.25 3.06
C TYR A 68 4.05 4.26 3.62
N THR A 69 3.93 5.41 2.97
CA THR A 69 2.90 6.39 3.35
C THR A 69 1.62 6.09 2.58
N TYR A 70 0.50 6.60 3.08
CA TYR A 70 -0.77 6.46 2.36
C TYR A 70 -0.76 7.25 1.05
N ILE A 71 0.05 8.31 1.01
CA ILE A 71 0.24 9.09 -0.22
C ILE A 71 0.93 8.24 -1.29
N ASP A 72 1.86 7.37 -0.90
CA ASP A 72 2.51 6.45 -1.85
C ASP A 72 1.50 5.54 -2.54
N VAL A 73 0.44 5.15 -1.83
CA VAL A 73 -0.64 4.36 -2.41
C VAL A 73 -1.46 5.21 -3.38
N LEU A 74 -1.78 6.43 -2.96
CA LEU A 74 -2.60 7.34 -3.76
C LEU A 74 -1.91 7.72 -5.06
N THR A 75 -0.60 7.91 -5.04
CA THR A 75 0.19 8.29 -6.22
C THR A 75 0.65 7.09 -7.04
N LYS A 76 0.30 5.88 -6.62
CA LYS A 76 0.69 4.63 -7.27
C LYS A 76 2.20 4.38 -7.23
N THR A 77 2.89 5.00 -6.29
CA THR A 77 4.28 4.66 -6.01
C THR A 77 4.34 3.22 -5.50
N VAL A 78 3.34 2.82 -4.71
CA VAL A 78 3.15 1.43 -4.32
C VAL A 78 1.72 1.02 -4.66
N GLU A 79 1.55 -0.15 -5.28
CA GLU A 79 0.25 -0.73 -5.58
C GLU A 79 0.10 -2.01 -4.76
N ILE A 80 -1.10 -2.24 -4.25
CA ILE A 80 -1.37 -3.37 -3.36
C ILE A 80 -2.44 -4.25 -3.99
N TYR A 81 -2.17 -5.55 -4.05
CA TYR A 81 -3.05 -6.53 -4.66
C TYR A 81 -3.35 -7.65 -3.69
N ASP A 82 -4.55 -8.20 -3.81
CA ASP A 82 -4.93 -9.39 -3.07
C ASP A 82 -4.18 -10.61 -3.63
N CYS A 83 -3.55 -11.38 -2.75
CA CYS A 83 -2.79 -12.56 -3.17
C CYS A 83 -3.66 -13.68 -3.72
N GLN A 84 -4.90 -13.76 -3.26
CA GLN A 84 -5.80 -14.84 -3.65
C GLN A 84 -6.47 -14.58 -5.00
N THR A 85 -6.95 -13.36 -5.20
CA THR A 85 -7.70 -13.00 -6.41
C THR A 85 -6.86 -12.28 -7.45
N GLY A 86 -5.74 -11.69 -7.03
CA GLY A 86 -4.94 -10.85 -7.90
C GLY A 86 -5.53 -9.48 -8.15
N SER A 87 -6.63 -9.16 -7.49
CA SER A 87 -7.33 -7.90 -7.69
C SER A 87 -6.66 -6.76 -6.93
N CYS A 88 -6.63 -5.58 -7.56
CA CYS A 88 -6.13 -4.37 -6.91
C CYS A 88 -7.07 -3.97 -5.77
N LEU A 89 -6.50 -3.61 -4.61
CA LEU A 89 -7.31 -3.20 -3.46
C LEU A 89 -7.92 -1.81 -3.64
N PHE A 90 -7.31 -0.99 -4.48
CA PHE A 90 -7.75 0.39 -4.70
C PHE A 90 -7.99 0.65 -6.19
N PRO A 91 -8.99 -0.04 -6.77
CA PRO A 91 -9.24 0.12 -8.22
C PRO A 91 -9.78 1.51 -8.59
N TRP A 92 -10.24 2.27 -7.61
CA TRP A 92 -10.75 3.63 -7.81
C TRP A 92 -9.65 4.69 -7.93
N ILE A 93 -8.40 4.30 -7.70
CA ILE A 93 -7.26 5.20 -7.88
C ILE A 93 -6.78 5.08 -9.32
N ASN A 94 -6.74 6.19 -10.03
CA ASN A 94 -6.30 6.23 -11.43
C ASN A 94 -4.85 6.60 -11.60
#